data_2733588d5974f5c85125eb4788176644
#
_entry.id   2733588d5974f5c85125eb4788176644
#
_cell.length_a   1.000
_cell.length_b   1.000
_cell.length_c   1.000
_cell.angle_alpha   90.00
_cell.angle_beta   90.00
_cell.angle_gamma   90.00
#
_symmetry.space_group_name_H-M   'P 1'
#
loop_
_entity.id
_entity.type
_entity.pdbx_description
1 polymer ?
#
loop_
_entity_poly.entity_id
_entity_poly.type
_entity_poly.pdbx_seq_one_letter_code
_entity_poly.pdbx_strand_id
1 'polypeptide(L)'
;VRTVAKAASPAAIAVLRQATALYPKRKKLSDGLLPSSAHRKASPNSDHNTGLAVDLTHDLDGGVDCAVIFEKLKEDERVSYLIFNKKIWSRDRAKSGNRPYSGSNPHTKHLHISINADKSNDTSPWFWWINQPKVLNQILASLQPQPKKKVVVSTTRTVCTCCPVHKTKRKAI
;
A
#
# COMPACT_ATOMS: atom_id res chain seq x y z
N VAL A 1 0.14 -23.02 11.22
CA VAL A 1 1.13 -22.24 10.46
C VAL A 1 0.34 -21.21 9.64
N ARG A 2 0.55 -19.91 9.89
CA ARG A 2 -0.09 -18.85 9.09
C ARG A 2 0.47 -18.89 7.66
N THR A 3 -0.42 -18.94 6.67
CA THR A 3 -0.02 -18.91 5.26
C THR A 3 0.54 -17.53 4.91
N VAL A 4 1.71 -17.50 4.28
CA VAL A 4 2.33 -16.24 3.82
C VAL A 4 1.54 -15.70 2.63
N ALA A 5 1.07 -14.47 2.73
CA ALA A 5 0.32 -13.81 1.66
C ALA A 5 1.22 -13.49 0.47
N LYS A 6 0.69 -13.70 -0.75
CA LYS A 6 1.34 -13.26 -2.01
C LYS A 6 1.12 -11.78 -2.30
N ALA A 7 0.07 -11.19 -1.72
CA ALA A 7 -0.29 -9.79 -1.90
C ALA A 7 -0.82 -9.20 -0.59
N ALA A 8 -0.66 -7.89 -0.41
CA ALA A 8 -1.31 -7.17 0.67
C ALA A 8 -2.81 -7.05 0.42
N SER A 9 -3.59 -6.97 1.49
CA SER A 9 -5.04 -6.81 1.41
C SER A 9 -5.44 -5.50 0.73
N PRO A 10 -6.57 -5.47 0.03
CA PRO A 10 -7.11 -4.23 -0.54
C PRO A 10 -7.22 -3.10 0.47
N ALA A 11 -7.67 -3.40 1.69
CA ALA A 11 -7.77 -2.44 2.79
C ALA A 11 -6.40 -1.82 3.15
N ALA A 12 -5.34 -2.64 3.28
CA ALA A 12 -3.98 -2.16 3.56
C ALA A 12 -3.43 -1.27 2.44
N ILE A 13 -3.65 -1.67 1.18
CA ILE A 13 -3.25 -0.87 0.01
C ILE A 13 -4.00 0.47 0.00
N ALA A 14 -5.29 0.48 0.36
CA ALA A 14 -6.10 1.70 0.39
C ALA A 14 -5.56 2.74 1.37
N VAL A 15 -5.01 2.35 2.53
CA VAL A 15 -4.38 3.29 3.48
C VAL A 15 -3.31 4.13 2.79
N LEU A 16 -2.34 3.49 2.12
CA LEU A 16 -1.22 4.21 1.49
C LEU A 16 -1.66 5.03 0.27
N ARG A 17 -2.63 4.52 -0.51
CA ARG A 17 -3.17 5.25 -1.65
C ARG A 17 -3.90 6.52 -1.20
N GLN A 18 -4.76 6.40 -0.20
CA GLN A 18 -5.52 7.53 0.33
C GLN A 18 -4.61 8.53 1.04
N ALA A 19 -3.65 8.06 1.85
CA ALA A 19 -2.65 8.94 2.44
C ALA A 19 -1.85 9.72 1.39
N THR A 20 -1.51 9.08 0.26
CA THR A 20 -0.78 9.76 -0.83
C THR A 20 -1.67 10.75 -1.59
N ALA A 21 -2.96 10.47 -1.75
CA ALA A 21 -3.92 11.40 -2.36
C ALA A 21 -4.13 12.65 -1.50
N LEU A 22 -4.24 12.45 -0.16
CA LEU A 22 -4.40 13.53 0.82
C LEU A 22 -3.14 14.37 0.97
N TYR A 23 -1.98 13.72 0.98
CA TYR A 23 -0.66 14.30 1.27
C TYR A 23 0.30 13.98 0.12
N PRO A 24 0.16 14.61 -1.06
CA PRO A 24 0.91 14.21 -2.26
C PRO A 24 2.42 14.45 -2.15
N LYS A 25 2.86 15.34 -1.24
CA LYS A 25 4.28 15.64 -1.00
C LYS A 25 4.89 14.80 0.12
N ARG A 26 4.12 13.90 0.75
CA ARG A 26 4.63 13.10 1.88
C ARG A 26 5.80 12.20 1.48
N LYS A 27 6.73 12.01 2.38
CA LYS A 27 7.78 10.99 2.30
C LYS A 27 7.16 9.60 2.47
N LYS A 28 7.82 8.58 1.92
CA LYS A 28 7.37 7.18 1.92
C LYS A 28 8.47 6.22 2.38
N LEU A 29 9.46 6.73 3.11
CA LEU A 29 10.70 6.01 3.45
C LEU A 29 10.47 4.77 4.33
N SER A 30 9.40 4.77 5.09
CA SER A 30 9.01 3.68 6.00
C SER A 30 7.63 3.12 5.67
N ASP A 31 7.10 3.38 4.46
CA ASP A 31 5.89 2.71 3.99
C ASP A 31 6.16 1.22 3.83
N GLY A 32 5.27 0.38 4.31
CA GLY A 32 5.40 -1.06 4.24
C GLY A 32 4.07 -1.77 4.09
N LEU A 33 4.02 -2.81 3.24
CA LEU A 33 2.85 -3.69 3.07
C LEU A 33 3.23 -5.14 3.34
N LEU A 34 4.10 -5.72 2.50
CA LEU A 34 4.57 -7.09 2.66
C LEU A 34 5.99 -7.12 3.23
N PRO A 35 6.32 -8.10 4.07
CA PRO A 35 7.62 -8.17 4.71
C PRO A 35 8.69 -8.73 3.78
N SER A 36 9.94 -8.35 4.00
CA SER A 36 11.10 -9.05 3.44
C SER A 36 11.24 -10.46 4.03
N SER A 37 12.07 -11.30 3.40
CA SER A 37 12.41 -12.63 3.93
C SER A 37 13.09 -12.56 5.31
N ALA A 38 13.94 -11.56 5.53
CA ALA A 38 14.58 -11.32 6.83
C ALA A 38 13.56 -10.95 7.91
N HIS A 39 12.62 -10.05 7.59
CA HIS A 39 11.55 -9.68 8.52
C HIS A 39 10.67 -10.88 8.90
N ARG A 40 10.32 -11.75 7.94
CA ARG A 40 9.53 -12.97 8.23
C ARG A 40 10.22 -13.90 9.22
N LYS A 41 11.55 -14.05 9.13
CA LYS A 41 12.31 -14.85 10.09
C LYS A 41 12.34 -14.21 11.47
N ALA A 42 12.53 -12.91 11.56
CA ALA A 42 12.61 -12.18 12.82
C ALA A 42 11.24 -12.01 13.50
N SER A 43 10.17 -11.92 12.73
CA SER A 43 8.81 -11.65 13.22
C SER A 43 7.78 -12.59 12.56
N PRO A 44 7.80 -13.91 12.89
CA PRO A 44 6.95 -14.90 12.23
C PRO A 44 5.45 -14.68 12.46
N ASN A 45 5.08 -13.97 13.52
CA ASN A 45 3.68 -13.68 13.88
C ASN A 45 3.20 -12.31 13.40
N SER A 46 4.02 -11.57 12.66
CA SER A 46 3.64 -10.25 12.12
C SER A 46 2.49 -10.36 11.12
N ASP A 47 1.51 -9.45 11.19
CA ASP A 47 0.38 -9.39 10.25
C ASP A 47 0.79 -8.93 8.84
N HIS A 48 1.98 -8.36 8.66
CA HIS A 48 2.58 -8.19 7.34
C HIS A 48 2.74 -9.53 6.61
N ASN A 49 3.00 -10.63 7.31
CA ASN A 49 3.14 -11.96 6.72
C ASN A 49 1.85 -12.46 6.08
N THR A 50 0.71 -12.01 6.59
CA THR A 50 -0.63 -12.36 6.08
C THR A 50 -1.22 -11.29 5.17
N GLY A 51 -0.48 -10.19 4.89
CA GLY A 51 -0.96 -9.06 4.10
C GLY A 51 -1.99 -8.19 4.81
N LEU A 52 -2.20 -8.40 6.11
CA LEU A 52 -3.19 -7.69 6.94
C LEU A 52 -2.59 -6.51 7.71
N ALA A 53 -1.40 -6.05 7.34
CA ALA A 53 -0.79 -4.89 7.97
C ALA A 53 -0.25 -3.89 6.95
N VAL A 54 -0.15 -2.65 7.38
CA VAL A 54 0.45 -1.54 6.63
C VAL A 54 1.22 -0.63 7.57
N ASP A 55 2.41 -0.21 7.12
CA ASP A 55 3.19 0.84 7.76
C ASP A 55 3.02 2.14 6.98
N LEU A 56 2.63 3.21 7.67
CA LEU A 56 2.49 4.56 7.12
C LEU A 56 3.59 5.46 7.68
N THR A 57 4.44 6.01 6.81
CA THR A 57 5.53 6.91 7.18
C THR A 57 5.01 8.13 7.94
N HIS A 58 5.61 8.42 9.12
CA HIS A 58 5.41 9.66 9.86
C HIS A 58 6.21 10.78 9.19
N ASP A 59 5.53 11.84 8.75
CA ASP A 59 6.15 12.97 8.03
C ASP A 59 5.35 14.25 8.27
N LEU A 60 5.68 14.96 9.34
CA LEU A 60 5.00 16.20 9.69
C LEU A 60 5.15 17.26 8.60
N ASP A 61 6.32 17.38 8.00
CA ASP A 61 6.58 18.36 6.91
C ASP A 61 5.71 18.06 5.68
N GLY A 62 5.46 16.78 5.42
CA GLY A 62 4.58 16.32 4.34
C GLY A 62 3.09 16.26 4.73
N GLY A 63 2.74 16.64 5.96
CA GLY A 63 1.38 16.70 6.48
C GLY A 63 0.87 15.41 7.15
N VAL A 64 1.69 14.36 7.26
CA VAL A 64 1.29 13.07 7.87
C VAL A 64 1.69 13.03 9.33
N ASP A 65 0.76 13.43 10.20
CA ASP A 65 0.92 13.26 11.64
C ASP A 65 0.39 11.91 12.11
N CYS A 66 1.30 10.94 12.25
CA CYS A 66 0.93 9.61 12.72
C CYS A 66 0.42 9.57 14.17
N ALA A 67 0.69 10.58 15.00
CA ALA A 67 0.12 10.62 16.35
C ALA A 67 -1.38 10.93 16.30
N VAL A 68 -1.79 11.90 15.48
CA VAL A 68 -3.20 12.23 15.25
C VAL A 68 -3.92 11.06 14.58
N ILE A 69 -3.30 10.47 13.54
CA ILE A 69 -3.88 9.32 12.82
C ILE A 69 -4.07 8.12 13.74
N PHE A 70 -3.10 7.83 14.61
CA PHE A 70 -3.17 6.75 15.59
C PHE A 70 -4.39 6.91 16.51
N GLU A 71 -4.64 8.12 17.03
CA GLU A 71 -5.79 8.35 17.90
C GLU A 71 -7.12 8.19 17.15
N LYS A 72 -7.22 8.71 15.93
CA LYS A 72 -8.44 8.62 15.10
C LYS A 72 -8.75 7.19 14.68
N LEU A 73 -7.75 6.42 14.28
CA LEU A 73 -7.95 5.05 13.80
C LEU A 73 -8.39 4.06 14.88
N LYS A 74 -8.33 4.40 16.16
CA LYS A 74 -8.92 3.59 17.24
C LYS A 74 -10.44 3.44 17.10
N GLU A 75 -11.10 4.41 16.47
CA GLU A 75 -12.53 4.41 16.23
C GLU A 75 -12.92 3.54 15.01
N ASP A 76 -11.97 3.21 14.14
CA ASP A 76 -12.22 2.47 12.91
C ASP A 76 -12.30 0.96 13.15
N GLU A 77 -13.44 0.35 12.89
CA GLU A 77 -13.70 -1.09 13.13
C GLU A 77 -12.79 -2.03 12.32
N ARG A 78 -12.19 -1.53 11.23
CA ARG A 78 -11.23 -2.30 10.43
C ARG A 78 -9.93 -2.55 11.16
N VAL A 79 -9.61 -1.72 12.16
CA VAL A 79 -8.35 -1.78 12.90
C VAL A 79 -8.40 -2.84 14.00
N SER A 80 -7.45 -3.77 13.97
CA SER A 80 -7.20 -4.76 15.02
C SER A 80 -6.30 -4.18 16.11
N TYR A 81 -5.14 -3.66 15.72
CA TYR A 81 -4.24 -2.96 16.63
C TYR A 81 -3.37 -1.93 15.88
N LEU A 82 -2.82 -1.01 16.64
CA LEU A 82 -1.96 0.09 16.19
C LEU A 82 -0.69 0.14 17.02
N ILE A 83 0.47 0.39 16.38
CA ILE A 83 1.73 0.64 17.08
C ILE A 83 2.35 1.91 16.53
N PHE A 84 2.64 2.86 17.42
CA PHE A 84 3.35 4.09 17.09
C PHE A 84 4.10 4.63 18.30
N ASN A 85 5.31 5.10 18.07
CA ASN A 85 6.14 5.80 19.07
C ASN A 85 6.16 5.10 20.44
N LYS A 86 6.57 3.81 20.45
CA LYS A 86 6.65 2.96 21.66
C LYS A 86 5.31 2.71 22.37
N LYS A 87 4.19 2.93 21.70
CA LYS A 87 2.85 2.67 22.24
C LYS A 87 2.12 1.67 21.36
N ILE A 88 1.33 0.81 21.97
CA ILE A 88 0.39 -0.09 21.31
C ILE A 88 -1.01 0.12 21.85
N TRP A 89 -1.98 0.17 20.96
CA TRP A 89 -3.39 0.05 21.26
C TRP A 89 -3.94 -1.15 20.48
N SER A 90 -4.85 -1.91 21.08
CA SER A 90 -5.51 -3.03 20.40
C SER A 90 -6.99 -3.07 20.77
N ARG A 91 -7.81 -3.50 19.82
CA ARG A 91 -9.25 -3.52 19.96
C ARG A 91 -9.74 -4.47 21.06
N ASP A 92 -9.12 -5.63 21.18
CA ASP A 92 -9.40 -6.62 22.23
C ASP A 92 -9.14 -6.09 23.65
N ARG A 93 -8.30 -5.07 23.77
CA ARG A 93 -7.94 -4.41 25.04
C ARG A 93 -8.20 -2.91 25.01
N ALA A 94 -9.20 -2.46 24.27
CA ALA A 94 -9.50 -1.04 24.08
C ALA A 94 -9.73 -0.30 25.42
N LYS A 95 -10.36 -0.96 26.41
CA LYS A 95 -10.56 -0.40 27.77
C LYS A 95 -9.26 -0.09 28.50
N SER A 96 -8.16 -0.74 28.19
CA SER A 96 -6.86 -0.49 28.79
C SER A 96 -6.13 0.73 28.17
N GLY A 97 -6.70 1.36 27.16
CA GLY A 97 -6.10 2.51 26.46
C GLY A 97 -4.76 2.15 25.78
N ASN A 98 -3.91 3.15 25.67
CA ASN A 98 -2.55 2.98 25.14
C ASN A 98 -1.65 2.30 26.18
N ARG A 99 -0.91 1.30 25.73
CA ARG A 99 0.03 0.55 26.58
C ARG A 99 1.46 0.72 26.05
N PRO A 100 2.50 0.58 26.88
CA PRO A 100 3.87 0.52 26.40
C PRO A 100 4.05 -0.63 25.39
N TYR A 101 4.75 -0.39 24.30
CA TYR A 101 5.16 -1.40 23.34
C TYR A 101 6.61 -1.81 23.58
N SER A 102 6.84 -3.09 23.85
CA SER A 102 8.15 -3.66 24.22
C SER A 102 8.84 -4.40 23.07
N GLY A 103 8.27 -4.39 21.85
CA GLY A 103 8.90 -5.02 20.68
C GLY A 103 10.19 -4.31 20.25
N SER A 104 11.06 -5.02 19.54
CA SER A 104 12.38 -4.52 19.11
C SER A 104 12.33 -3.29 18.21
N ASN A 105 11.28 -3.15 17.39
CA ASN A 105 11.06 -1.95 16.57
C ASN A 105 10.14 -0.97 17.30
N PRO A 106 10.62 0.20 17.75
CA PRO A 106 9.82 1.17 18.52
C PRO A 106 8.78 1.93 17.69
N HIS A 107 8.72 1.75 16.36
CA HIS A 107 7.79 2.40 15.42
C HIS A 107 7.77 3.94 15.54
N THR A 108 8.94 4.56 15.66
CA THR A 108 9.04 6.03 15.76
C THR A 108 8.96 6.74 14.42
N LYS A 109 9.24 6.01 13.32
CA LYS A 109 9.29 6.56 11.96
C LYS A 109 8.04 6.28 11.13
N HIS A 110 7.16 5.41 11.60
CA HIS A 110 5.93 5.02 10.92
C HIS A 110 4.88 4.54 11.92
N LEU A 111 3.64 4.64 11.52
CA LEU A 111 2.50 4.03 12.20
C LEU A 111 2.26 2.65 11.60
N HIS A 112 2.34 1.62 12.44
CA HIS A 112 1.89 0.27 12.09
C HIS A 112 0.38 0.13 12.33
N ILE A 113 -0.35 -0.30 11.31
CA ILE A 113 -1.80 -0.51 11.34
C ILE A 113 -2.05 -1.98 10.99
N SER A 114 -2.60 -2.74 11.94
CA SER A 114 -3.08 -4.10 11.68
C SER A 114 -4.58 -4.10 11.45
N ILE A 115 -5.01 -4.88 10.46
CA ILE A 115 -6.38 -4.90 9.93
C ILE A 115 -7.05 -6.21 10.29
N ASN A 116 -8.31 -6.15 10.73
CA ASN A 116 -9.13 -7.33 10.97
C ASN A 116 -9.31 -8.13 9.68
N ALA A 117 -9.17 -9.45 9.74
CA ALA A 117 -9.19 -10.31 8.56
C ALA A 117 -10.52 -10.25 7.80
N ASP A 118 -11.64 -10.14 8.51
CA ASP A 118 -12.99 -9.98 7.95
C ASP A 118 -13.21 -8.64 7.24
N LYS A 119 -12.37 -7.64 7.52
CA LYS A 119 -12.38 -6.30 6.93
C LYS A 119 -11.29 -6.10 5.86
N SER A 120 -10.57 -7.14 5.49
CA SER A 120 -9.41 -7.06 4.58
C SER A 120 -9.73 -6.51 3.18
N ASN A 121 -10.98 -6.59 2.74
CA ASN A 121 -11.45 -6.06 1.46
C ASN A 121 -12.13 -4.70 1.54
N ASP A 122 -12.30 -4.13 2.74
CA ASP A 122 -12.97 -2.84 2.93
C ASP A 122 -12.03 -1.68 2.60
N THR A 123 -12.23 -1.07 1.45
CA THR A 123 -11.45 0.07 0.94
C THR A 123 -12.10 1.42 1.17
N SER A 124 -13.17 1.49 1.96
CA SER A 124 -13.84 2.75 2.33
C SER A 124 -12.85 3.77 2.91
N PRO A 125 -13.21 5.06 2.98
CA PRO A 125 -12.27 6.10 3.42
C PRO A 125 -11.63 5.80 4.79
N TRP A 126 -10.29 5.73 4.81
CA TRP A 126 -9.48 5.54 6.03
C TRP A 126 -9.28 6.82 6.82
N PHE A 127 -9.37 7.99 6.14
CA PHE A 127 -9.16 9.30 6.73
C PHE A 127 -10.48 10.07 6.78
N TRP A 128 -11.56 9.40 7.19
CA TRP A 128 -12.94 9.87 7.19
C TRP A 128 -13.17 11.15 8.01
N TRP A 129 -12.30 11.46 8.97
CA TRP A 129 -12.38 12.70 9.75
C TRP A 129 -11.86 13.94 8.99
N ILE A 130 -11.21 13.74 7.82
CA ILE A 130 -10.73 14.85 7.00
C ILE A 130 -11.85 15.32 6.08
N ASN A 131 -12.66 16.26 6.59
CA ASN A 131 -13.82 16.78 5.87
C ASN A 131 -13.38 17.82 4.81
N GLN A 132 -12.78 17.37 3.71
CA GLN A 132 -12.46 18.21 2.54
C GLN A 132 -13.11 17.61 1.30
N PRO A 133 -14.19 18.21 0.74
CA PRO A 133 -14.90 17.68 -0.42
C PRO A 133 -14.01 17.41 -1.64
N LYS A 134 -13.02 18.28 -1.89
CA LYS A 134 -12.03 18.10 -2.96
C LYS A 134 -11.16 16.88 -2.76
N VAL A 135 -10.80 16.59 -1.51
CA VAL A 135 -9.95 15.47 -1.12
C VAL A 135 -10.72 14.17 -1.15
N LEU A 136 -11.97 14.17 -0.70
CA LEU A 136 -12.85 12.99 -0.78
C LEU A 136 -13.01 12.52 -2.23
N ASN A 137 -13.21 13.45 -3.18
CA ASN A 137 -13.28 13.13 -4.60
C ASN A 137 -11.95 12.59 -5.15
N GLN A 138 -10.78 13.08 -4.69
CA GLN A 138 -9.48 12.54 -5.06
C GLN A 138 -9.27 11.13 -4.48
N ILE A 139 -9.69 10.87 -3.25
CA ILE A 139 -9.67 9.53 -2.66
C ILE A 139 -10.54 8.58 -3.47
N LEU A 140 -11.78 8.94 -3.77
CA LEU A 140 -12.70 8.13 -4.58
C LEU A 140 -12.14 7.86 -5.98
N ALA A 141 -11.53 8.85 -6.63
CA ALA A 141 -10.87 8.68 -7.92
C ALA A 141 -9.65 7.74 -7.84
N SER A 142 -8.90 7.75 -6.73
CA SER A 142 -7.75 6.86 -6.51
C SER A 142 -8.15 5.40 -6.24
N LEU A 143 -9.37 5.16 -5.80
CA LEU A 143 -9.92 3.83 -5.55
C LEU A 143 -10.45 3.16 -6.81
N GLN A 144 -10.68 3.93 -7.90
CA GLN A 144 -11.10 3.37 -9.17
C GLN A 144 -9.98 2.55 -9.82
N PRO A 145 -10.30 1.40 -10.47
CA PRO A 145 -9.31 0.63 -11.22
C PRO A 145 -8.62 1.53 -12.24
N GLN A 146 -7.30 1.67 -12.15
CA GLN A 146 -6.55 2.45 -13.15
C GLN A 146 -6.77 1.83 -14.53
N PRO A 147 -7.10 2.61 -15.56
CA PRO A 147 -7.21 2.09 -16.92
C PRO A 147 -5.86 1.43 -17.28
N LYS A 148 -5.91 0.16 -17.67
CA LYS A 148 -4.72 -0.57 -18.12
C LYS A 148 -4.05 0.28 -19.19
N LYS A 149 -2.80 0.72 -18.98
CA LYS A 149 -2.02 1.41 -20.01
C LYS A 149 -2.01 0.52 -21.24
N LYS A 150 -2.62 0.96 -22.35
CA LYS A 150 -2.49 0.29 -23.64
C LYS A 150 -1.00 0.22 -23.96
N VAL A 151 -0.43 -0.97 -23.97
CA VAL A 151 0.91 -1.20 -24.50
C VAL A 151 0.81 -0.93 -25.99
N VAL A 152 1.29 0.23 -26.42
CA VAL A 152 1.49 0.51 -27.85
C VAL A 152 2.71 -0.31 -28.26
N VAL A 153 2.46 -1.49 -28.82
CA VAL A 153 3.51 -2.26 -29.50
C VAL A 153 3.84 -1.50 -30.76
N SER A 154 4.92 -0.72 -30.72
CA SER A 154 5.49 -0.11 -31.92
C SER A 154 6.11 -1.22 -32.77
N THR A 155 5.39 -1.68 -33.78
CA THR A 155 5.92 -2.54 -34.85
C THR A 155 6.78 -1.69 -35.78
N THR A 156 8.02 -1.42 -35.41
CA THR A 156 9.02 -0.96 -36.38
C THR A 156 9.34 -2.14 -37.30
N ARG A 157 8.74 -2.11 -38.48
CA ARG A 157 9.18 -2.95 -39.60
C ARG A 157 10.58 -2.49 -40.01
N THR A 158 11.58 -3.21 -39.57
CA THR A 158 12.93 -3.07 -40.12
C THR A 158 12.92 -3.61 -41.54
N VAL A 159 12.94 -2.72 -42.52
CA VAL A 159 13.12 -3.11 -43.93
C VAL A 159 14.58 -3.54 -44.08
N CYS A 160 14.79 -4.84 -44.25
CA CYS A 160 16.10 -5.40 -44.56
C CYS A 160 16.47 -5.06 -46.01
N THR A 161 17.46 -4.16 -46.21
CA THR A 161 17.93 -3.71 -47.55
C THR A 161 18.99 -4.60 -48.15
N CYS A 162 19.18 -5.82 -47.69
CA CYS A 162 20.31 -6.68 -48.06
C CYS A 162 19.96 -7.92 -48.92
N CYS A 163 18.81 -7.95 -49.60
CA CYS A 163 18.53 -9.05 -50.55
C CYS A 163 18.64 -8.57 -52.01
N PRO A 164 19.65 -9.02 -52.78
CA PRO A 164 19.69 -8.75 -54.20
C PRO A 164 18.60 -9.57 -54.96
N VAL A 165 17.80 -8.85 -55.73
CA VAL A 165 16.76 -9.42 -56.56
C VAL A 165 17.40 -10.19 -57.72
N HIS A 166 17.30 -11.51 -57.72
CA HIS A 166 17.60 -12.34 -58.91
C HIS A 166 16.48 -12.17 -59.97
N LYS A 167 16.85 -11.43 -61.04
CA LYS A 167 16.03 -11.37 -62.25
C LYS A 167 16.09 -12.67 -63.00
N THR A 168 15.10 -13.53 -62.91
CA THR A 168 14.93 -14.66 -63.84
C THR A 168 14.30 -14.16 -65.13
N LYS A 169 15.04 -14.21 -66.23
CA LYS A 169 14.53 -14.06 -67.62
C LYS A 169 13.68 -15.24 -67.98
N ARG A 170 12.39 -15.04 -68.23
CA ARG A 170 11.56 -16.04 -68.93
C ARG A 170 11.72 -15.79 -70.43
N LYS A 171 12.20 -16.82 -71.17
CA LYS A 171 12.13 -16.94 -72.63
C LYS A 171 10.71 -17.34 -73.03
N ALA A 172 10.17 -16.63 -73.99
CA ALA A 172 8.93 -17.01 -74.70
C ALA A 172 9.31 -18.05 -75.79
N ILE A 173 8.48 -19.04 -75.92
CA ILE A 173 8.20 -19.80 -77.13
C ILE A 173 6.68 -19.88 -77.24
#